data_b9ffe7e6edfef6c4083c2e61158e5717
#
_entry.id   b9ffe7e6edfef6c4083c2e61158e5717
#
_cell.length_a   1.000
_cell.length_b   1.000
_cell.length_c   1.000
_cell.angle_alpha   90.00
_cell.angle_beta   90.00
_cell.angle_gamma   90.00
#
_symmetry.space_group_name_H-M   'P 1'
#
loop_
_entity.id
_entity.type
_entity.pdbx_description
1 polymer ?
#
loop_
_entity_poly.entity_id
_entity_poly.type
_entity_poly.pdbx_seq_one_letter_code
_entity_poly.pdbx_strand_id
1 'polypeptide(L)'
;MPKDSIKGKVISGTKWVGLSTVIDAVIQIIKLVVVARFITKADFGIVAILNIVLGLTSVFADLGFSVGLISIKNISLHAFSSVFWVQSAIFFLLYIILSLCAPFIAIFYETPAIEYLIPISLLNLLCWCIGKLYDTLIHKAMLFRTMAIRNIVASFSSLIGIVIFC
;
A
#
# COMPACT_ATOMS: atom_id res chain seq x y z
N MET A 1 -3.87 -11.86 -33.14
CA MET A 1 -2.78 -12.14 -32.17
C MET A 1 -2.95 -13.59 -31.71
N PRO A 2 -1.93 -14.46 -31.81
CA PRO A 2 -2.05 -15.86 -31.49
C PRO A 2 -2.28 -16.06 -29.98
N LYS A 3 -3.30 -16.87 -29.64
CA LYS A 3 -3.69 -17.23 -28.26
C LYS A 3 -2.55 -17.82 -27.41
N ASP A 4 -1.59 -18.46 -28.07
CA ASP A 4 -0.44 -19.10 -27.40
C ASP A 4 0.58 -18.10 -26.83
N SER A 5 0.69 -16.90 -27.41
CA SER A 5 1.53 -15.83 -26.88
C SER A 5 0.98 -15.22 -25.57
N ILE A 6 -0.33 -15.21 -25.38
CA ILE A 6 -0.98 -14.68 -24.16
C ILE A 6 -0.85 -15.68 -23.02
N LYS A 7 -1.06 -16.97 -23.27
CA LYS A 7 -0.88 -18.02 -22.26
C LYS A 7 0.54 -18.08 -21.73
N GLY A 8 1.55 -17.99 -22.60
CA GLY A 8 2.95 -17.97 -22.19
C GLY A 8 3.31 -16.76 -21.31
N LYS A 9 2.80 -15.57 -21.65
CA LYS A 9 3.00 -14.33 -20.85
C LYS A 9 2.32 -14.42 -19.50
N VAL A 10 1.11 -14.96 -19.44
CA VAL A 10 0.37 -15.15 -18.17
C VAL A 10 1.08 -16.15 -17.28
N ILE A 11 1.48 -17.31 -17.79
CA ILE A 11 2.18 -18.34 -16.99
C ILE A 11 3.52 -17.80 -16.46
N SER A 12 4.30 -17.14 -17.31
CA SER A 12 5.56 -16.51 -16.87
C SER A 12 5.32 -15.42 -15.85
N GLY A 13 4.30 -14.59 -16.07
CA GLY A 13 3.92 -13.52 -15.16
C GLY A 13 3.51 -14.04 -13.78
N THR A 14 2.68 -15.11 -13.74
CA THR A 14 2.24 -15.73 -12.48
C THR A 14 3.42 -16.32 -11.69
N LYS A 15 4.40 -16.90 -12.36
CA LYS A 15 5.62 -17.40 -11.69
C LYS A 15 6.41 -16.26 -11.04
N TRP A 16 6.58 -15.13 -11.73
CA TRP A 16 7.30 -13.97 -11.20
C TRP A 16 6.56 -13.32 -10.02
N VAL A 17 5.24 -13.19 -10.13
CA VAL A 17 4.41 -12.66 -9.03
C VAL A 17 4.42 -13.62 -7.84
N GLY A 18 4.26 -14.93 -8.07
CA GLY A 18 4.33 -15.92 -6.99
C GLY A 18 5.68 -15.91 -6.26
N LEU A 19 6.79 -15.86 -7.01
CA LEU A 19 8.12 -15.78 -6.42
C LEU A 19 8.32 -14.49 -5.62
N SER A 20 7.90 -13.34 -6.15
CA SER A 20 8.00 -12.08 -5.41
C SER A 20 7.15 -12.08 -4.14
N THR A 21 5.95 -12.65 -4.17
CA THR A 21 5.08 -12.75 -2.98
C THR A 21 5.71 -13.61 -1.88
N VAL A 22 6.36 -14.73 -2.24
CA VAL A 22 7.07 -15.57 -1.27
C VAL A 22 8.26 -14.82 -0.67
N ILE A 23 9.05 -14.16 -1.51
CA ILE A 23 10.19 -13.34 -1.04
C ILE A 23 9.70 -12.23 -0.11
N ASP A 24 8.64 -11.52 -0.49
CA ASP A 24 8.05 -10.45 0.33
C ASP A 24 7.54 -10.99 1.67
N ALA A 25 6.90 -12.16 1.70
CA ALA A 25 6.44 -12.79 2.93
C ALA A 25 7.61 -13.13 3.87
N VAL A 26 8.68 -13.71 3.34
CA VAL A 26 9.90 -14.02 4.12
C VAL A 26 10.52 -12.74 4.68
N ILE A 27 10.65 -11.70 3.87
CA ILE A 27 11.18 -10.40 4.30
C ILE A 27 10.29 -9.78 5.39
N GLN A 28 8.96 -9.87 5.27
CA GLN A 28 8.03 -9.38 6.29
C GLN A 28 8.19 -10.13 7.63
N ILE A 29 8.38 -11.44 7.60
CA ILE A 29 8.66 -12.22 8.82
C ILE A 29 9.97 -11.75 9.45
N ILE A 30 11.04 -11.59 8.68
CA ILE A 30 12.32 -11.10 9.18
C ILE A 30 12.17 -9.71 9.82
N LYS A 31 11.47 -8.79 9.14
CA LYS A 31 11.17 -7.45 9.68
C LYS A 31 10.42 -7.54 11.01
N LEU A 32 9.40 -8.40 11.07
CA LEU A 32 8.60 -8.57 12.28
C LEU A 32 9.47 -9.07 13.44
N VAL A 33 10.36 -10.03 13.20
CA VAL A 33 11.29 -10.57 14.24
C VAL A 33 12.27 -9.50 14.69
N VAL A 34 12.85 -8.74 13.76
CA VAL A 34 13.77 -7.64 14.09
C VAL A 34 13.06 -6.59 14.93
N VAL A 35 11.92 -6.10 14.46
CA VAL A 35 11.13 -5.08 15.15
C VAL A 35 10.66 -5.56 16.53
N ALA A 36 10.19 -6.82 16.64
CA ALA A 36 9.75 -7.38 17.90
C ALA A 36 10.85 -7.47 18.99
N ARG A 37 12.11 -7.44 18.57
CA ARG A 37 13.25 -7.45 19.51
C ARG A 37 13.53 -6.08 20.14
N PHE A 38 13.17 -5.01 19.47
CA PHE A 38 13.47 -3.63 19.86
C PHE A 38 12.26 -2.87 20.41
N ILE A 39 11.06 -3.31 20.07
CA ILE A 39 9.81 -2.63 20.42
C ILE A 39 9.16 -3.29 21.64
N THR A 40 8.65 -2.45 22.56
CA THR A 40 7.92 -2.93 23.74
C THR A 40 6.55 -3.50 23.38
N LYS A 41 5.94 -4.28 24.28
CA LYS A 41 4.59 -4.81 24.08
C LYS A 41 3.54 -3.70 23.90
N ALA A 42 3.70 -2.58 24.60
CA ALA A 42 2.82 -1.42 24.48
C ALA A 42 2.91 -0.78 23.10
N ASP A 43 4.12 -0.61 22.57
CA ASP A 43 4.32 -0.03 21.23
C ASP A 43 3.78 -0.93 20.13
N PHE A 44 3.84 -2.27 20.32
CA PHE A 44 3.18 -3.22 19.41
C PHE A 44 1.66 -3.01 19.34
N GLY A 45 1.04 -2.67 20.46
CA GLY A 45 -0.38 -2.30 20.52
C GLY A 45 -0.67 -1.05 19.70
N ILE A 46 0.18 -0.03 19.81
CA ILE A 46 0.05 1.21 19.02
C ILE A 46 0.14 0.91 17.51
N VAL A 47 1.14 0.13 17.11
CA VAL A 47 1.31 -0.28 15.69
C VAL A 47 0.10 -1.06 15.18
N ALA A 48 -0.50 -1.92 16.00
CA ALA A 48 -1.71 -2.65 15.62
C ALA A 48 -2.89 -1.70 15.37
N ILE A 49 -3.10 -0.71 16.25
CA ILE A 49 -4.15 0.31 16.09
C ILE A 49 -3.92 1.11 14.80
N LEU A 50 -2.70 1.57 14.56
CA LEU A 50 -2.34 2.29 13.35
C LEU A 50 -2.62 1.46 12.08
N ASN A 51 -2.26 0.18 12.09
CA ASN A 51 -2.54 -0.72 10.97
C ASN A 51 -4.04 -0.90 10.69
N ILE A 52 -4.88 -0.96 11.73
CA ILE A 52 -6.33 -1.02 11.57
C ILE A 52 -6.84 0.27 10.93
N VAL A 53 -6.44 1.43 11.43
CA VAL A 53 -6.83 2.75 10.88
C VAL A 53 -6.39 2.88 9.44
N LEU A 54 -5.14 2.57 9.13
CA LEU A 54 -4.60 2.62 7.77
C LEU A 54 -5.29 1.62 6.84
N GLY A 55 -5.56 0.40 7.31
CA GLY A 55 -6.25 -0.63 6.56
C GLY A 55 -7.66 -0.19 6.16
N LEU A 56 -8.45 0.29 7.11
CA LEU A 56 -9.78 0.84 6.84
C LEU A 56 -9.71 2.01 5.87
N THR A 57 -8.80 2.96 6.10
CA THR A 57 -8.62 4.12 5.22
C THR A 57 -8.27 3.70 3.80
N SER A 58 -7.41 2.71 3.62
CA SER A 58 -7.01 2.23 2.30
C SER A 58 -8.18 1.63 1.50
N VAL A 59 -9.09 0.93 2.16
CA VAL A 59 -10.30 0.38 1.54
C VAL A 59 -11.22 1.50 1.07
N PHE A 60 -11.48 2.48 1.92
CA PHE A 60 -12.32 3.63 1.55
C PHE A 60 -11.67 4.52 0.50
N ALA A 61 -10.36 4.71 0.55
CA ALA A 61 -9.64 5.51 -0.45
C ALA A 61 -9.66 4.88 -1.84
N ASP A 62 -9.69 3.55 -1.94
CA ASP A 62 -9.72 2.88 -3.24
C ASP A 62 -11.12 2.86 -3.88
N LEU A 63 -12.20 2.72 -3.09
CA LEU A 63 -13.61 2.67 -3.55
C LEU A 63 -13.83 1.94 -4.89
N GLY A 64 -12.96 0.98 -5.23
CA GLY A 64 -13.02 0.23 -6.47
C GLY A 64 -12.53 0.98 -7.72
N PHE A 65 -11.91 2.16 -7.60
CA PHE A 65 -11.35 2.88 -8.74
C PHE A 65 -10.31 2.06 -9.50
N SER A 66 -9.48 1.30 -8.79
CA SER A 66 -8.50 0.40 -9.40
C SER A 66 -9.17 -0.64 -10.29
N VAL A 67 -10.27 -1.24 -9.83
CA VAL A 67 -11.04 -2.24 -10.59
C VAL A 67 -11.74 -1.59 -11.78
N GLY A 68 -12.32 -0.41 -11.57
CA GLY A 68 -12.96 0.37 -12.64
C GLY A 68 -11.98 0.72 -13.77
N LEU A 69 -10.77 1.17 -13.43
CA LEU A 69 -9.75 1.51 -14.43
C LEU A 69 -9.30 0.29 -15.26
N ILE A 70 -9.19 -0.89 -14.64
CA ILE A 70 -8.80 -2.13 -15.33
C ILE A 70 -9.88 -2.54 -16.34
N SER A 71 -11.15 -2.32 -16.02
CA SER A 71 -12.30 -2.72 -16.85
C SER A 71 -12.43 -1.91 -18.13
N ILE A 72 -11.90 -0.68 -18.18
CA ILE A 72 -11.99 0.19 -19.36
C ILE A 72 -10.95 -0.24 -20.41
N LYS A 73 -11.37 -0.63 -21.61
CA LYS A 73 -10.47 -1.11 -22.68
C LYS A 73 -9.43 -0.07 -23.13
N ASN A 74 -9.86 1.19 -23.32
CA ASN A 74 -8.99 2.29 -23.74
C ASN A 74 -9.09 3.42 -22.71
N ILE A 75 -8.05 3.61 -21.90
CA ILE A 75 -8.00 4.73 -20.96
C ILE A 75 -7.52 5.96 -21.72
N SER A 76 -8.40 6.97 -21.85
CA SER A 76 -7.97 8.28 -22.29
C SER A 76 -7.17 8.98 -21.17
N LEU A 77 -6.25 9.86 -21.53
CA LEU A 77 -5.51 10.67 -20.55
C LEU A 77 -6.46 11.50 -19.67
N HIS A 78 -7.57 11.95 -20.24
CA HIS A 78 -8.62 12.67 -19.50
C HIS A 78 -9.29 11.80 -18.44
N ALA A 79 -9.67 10.55 -18.77
CA ALA A 79 -10.28 9.63 -17.81
C ALA A 79 -9.30 9.29 -16.67
N PHE A 80 -8.03 9.07 -16.97
CA PHE A 80 -7.00 8.84 -15.96
C PHE A 80 -6.83 10.04 -15.03
N SER A 81 -6.72 11.24 -15.59
CA SER A 81 -6.61 12.48 -14.82
C SER A 81 -7.83 12.72 -13.93
N SER A 82 -9.04 12.48 -14.43
CA SER A 82 -10.26 12.63 -13.64
C SER A 82 -10.29 11.66 -12.44
N VAL A 83 -9.96 10.40 -12.65
CA VAL A 83 -9.87 9.40 -11.57
C VAL A 83 -8.81 9.79 -10.55
N PHE A 84 -7.65 10.26 -10.99
CA PHE A 84 -6.58 10.72 -10.12
C PHE A 84 -7.04 11.86 -9.20
N TRP A 85 -7.70 12.88 -9.75
CA TRP A 85 -8.17 14.02 -8.96
C TRP A 85 -9.28 13.63 -7.99
N VAL A 86 -10.25 12.81 -8.43
CA VAL A 86 -11.33 12.34 -7.56
C VAL A 86 -10.78 11.50 -6.42
N GLN A 87 -9.88 10.55 -6.70
CA GLN A 87 -9.27 9.71 -5.69
C GLN A 87 -8.42 10.51 -4.71
N SER A 88 -7.64 11.49 -5.21
CA SER A 88 -6.86 12.39 -4.37
C SER A 88 -7.74 13.26 -3.46
N ALA A 89 -8.87 13.75 -3.96
CA ALA A 89 -9.83 14.53 -3.18
C ALA A 89 -10.47 13.69 -2.06
N ILE A 90 -10.89 12.46 -2.36
CA ILE A 90 -11.45 11.52 -1.36
C ILE A 90 -10.40 11.22 -0.30
N PHE A 91 -9.16 10.98 -0.71
CA PHE A 91 -8.07 10.70 0.23
C PHE A 91 -7.78 11.90 1.13
N PHE A 92 -7.74 13.10 0.56
CA PHE A 92 -7.52 14.32 1.33
C PHE A 92 -8.65 14.58 2.34
N LEU A 93 -9.89 14.31 1.95
CA LEU A 93 -11.05 14.38 2.84
C LEU A 93 -10.93 13.39 4.00
N LEU A 94 -10.57 12.13 3.71
CA LEU A 94 -10.34 11.10 4.73
C LEU A 94 -9.18 11.47 5.65
N TYR A 95 -8.11 12.04 5.12
CA TYR A 95 -6.98 12.53 5.89
C TYR A 95 -7.42 13.58 6.92
N ILE A 96 -8.21 14.57 6.49
CA ILE A 96 -8.71 15.62 7.40
C ILE A 96 -9.61 15.00 8.48
N ILE A 97 -10.59 14.19 8.08
CA ILE A 97 -11.53 13.56 9.02
C ILE A 97 -10.78 12.74 10.08
N LEU A 98 -9.87 11.87 9.65
CA LEU A 98 -9.14 10.98 10.56
C LEU A 98 -8.13 11.75 11.43
N SER A 99 -7.51 12.81 10.89
CA SER A 99 -6.64 13.67 11.70
C SER A 99 -7.42 14.42 12.79
N LEU A 100 -8.65 14.85 12.51
CA LEU A 100 -9.54 15.45 13.50
C LEU A 100 -10.05 14.42 14.53
N CYS A 101 -10.21 13.17 14.12
CA CYS A 101 -10.59 12.06 15.01
C CYS A 101 -9.41 11.52 15.84
N ALA A 102 -8.17 11.82 15.46
CA ALA A 102 -6.97 11.30 16.13
C ALA A 102 -6.95 11.54 17.64
N PRO A 103 -7.27 12.75 18.18
CA PRO A 103 -7.30 12.98 19.63
C PRO A 103 -8.37 12.13 20.33
N PHE A 104 -9.52 11.91 19.71
CA PHE A 104 -10.57 11.04 20.30
C PHE A 104 -10.11 9.59 20.40
N ILE A 105 -9.41 9.10 19.35
CA ILE A 105 -8.82 7.77 19.34
C ILE A 105 -7.72 7.66 20.41
N ALA A 106 -6.88 8.68 20.55
CA ALA A 106 -5.82 8.73 21.56
C ALA A 106 -6.38 8.67 22.99
N ILE A 107 -7.46 9.41 23.28
CA ILE A 107 -8.16 9.37 24.57
C ILE A 107 -8.78 8.00 24.83
N PHE A 108 -9.44 7.40 23.81
CA PHE A 108 -10.09 6.11 23.93
C PHE A 108 -9.11 4.97 24.27
N TYR A 109 -7.91 5.02 23.70
CA TYR A 109 -6.85 4.03 23.94
C TYR A 109 -5.88 4.43 25.05
N GLU A 110 -6.13 5.52 25.74
CA GLU A 110 -5.27 6.07 26.82
C GLU A 110 -3.79 6.22 26.39
N THR A 111 -3.55 6.48 25.11
CA THR A 111 -2.19 6.53 24.54
C THR A 111 -1.99 7.83 23.77
N PRO A 112 -1.38 8.87 24.37
CA PRO A 112 -1.19 10.17 23.73
C PRO A 112 -0.36 10.14 22.45
N ALA A 113 0.53 9.14 22.31
CA ALA A 113 1.36 9.00 21.12
C ALA A 113 0.54 8.77 19.83
N ILE A 114 -0.66 8.20 19.93
CA ILE A 114 -1.55 7.92 18.78
C ILE A 114 -1.98 9.22 18.10
N GLU A 115 -2.16 10.30 18.84
CA GLU A 115 -2.60 11.60 18.32
C GLU A 115 -1.66 12.14 17.24
N TYR A 116 -0.35 11.97 17.41
CA TYR A 116 0.66 12.42 16.43
C TYR A 116 0.98 11.34 15.38
N LEU A 117 0.90 10.08 15.77
CA LEU A 117 1.25 8.97 14.86
C LEU A 117 0.21 8.75 13.77
N ILE A 118 -1.08 8.98 14.03
CA ILE A 118 -2.13 8.84 13.02
C ILE A 118 -1.90 9.80 11.83
N PRO A 119 -1.78 11.12 12.00
CA PRO A 119 -1.55 12.04 10.88
C PRO A 119 -0.28 11.73 10.09
N ILE A 120 0.81 11.38 10.77
CA ILE A 120 2.09 11.02 10.12
C ILE A 120 1.93 9.76 9.29
N SER A 121 1.26 8.74 9.83
CA SER A 121 1.03 7.47 9.13
C SER A 121 0.10 7.64 7.93
N LEU A 122 -0.92 8.49 8.05
CA LEU A 122 -1.82 8.83 6.96
C LEU A 122 -1.12 9.58 5.83
N LEU A 123 -0.12 10.42 6.13
CA LEU A 123 0.69 11.09 5.11
C LEU A 123 1.47 10.07 4.26
N ASN A 124 1.99 9.02 4.87
CA ASN A 124 2.62 7.90 4.14
C ASN A 124 1.62 7.21 3.20
N LEU A 125 0.38 7.02 3.64
CA LEU A 125 -0.68 6.43 2.83
C LEU A 125 -1.03 7.28 1.60
N LEU A 126 -0.88 8.60 1.67
CA LEU A 126 -1.06 9.50 0.52
C LEU A 126 -0.05 9.19 -0.60
N CYS A 127 1.22 9.04 -0.24
CA CYS A 127 2.25 8.62 -1.20
C CYS A 127 1.93 7.25 -1.83
N TRP A 128 1.45 6.31 -1.02
CA TRP A 128 1.04 4.98 -1.50
C TRP A 128 -0.15 5.05 -2.46
N CYS A 129 -1.14 5.90 -2.18
CA CYS A 129 -2.33 6.07 -3.02
C CYS A 129 -1.96 6.58 -4.43
N ILE A 130 -1.02 7.53 -4.53
CA ILE A 130 -0.49 8.01 -5.81
C ILE A 130 0.19 6.87 -6.56
N GLY A 131 1.02 6.09 -5.88
CA GLY A 131 1.71 4.92 -6.46
C GLY A 131 0.75 3.86 -7.00
N LYS A 132 -0.36 3.62 -6.32
CA LYS A 132 -1.35 2.60 -6.67
C LYS A 132 -2.00 2.83 -8.03
N LEU A 133 -2.24 4.08 -8.43
CA LEU A 133 -2.76 4.40 -9.76
C LEU A 133 -1.80 3.97 -10.87
N TYR A 134 -0.50 4.22 -10.69
CA TYR A 134 0.53 3.77 -11.63
C TYR A 134 0.64 2.25 -11.65
N ASP A 135 0.48 1.60 -10.49
CA ASP A 135 0.43 0.13 -10.40
C ASP A 135 -0.70 -0.44 -11.22
N THR A 136 -1.86 0.17 -11.17
CA THR A 136 -3.03 -0.26 -11.96
C THR A 136 -2.73 -0.21 -13.46
N LEU A 137 -1.98 0.79 -13.95
CA LEU A 137 -1.55 0.85 -15.35
C LEU A 137 -0.55 -0.25 -15.70
N ILE A 138 0.41 -0.55 -14.82
CA ILE A 138 1.39 -1.62 -15.01
C ILE A 138 0.69 -2.99 -15.02
N HIS A 139 -0.28 -3.21 -14.14
CA HIS A 139 -1.15 -4.39 -14.15
C HIS A 139 -1.89 -4.55 -15.48
N LYS A 140 -2.47 -3.47 -15.97
CA LYS A 140 -3.18 -3.46 -17.25
C LYS A 140 -2.26 -3.75 -18.43
N ALA A 141 -1.02 -3.27 -18.40
CA ALA A 141 0.00 -3.55 -19.39
C ALA A 141 0.59 -4.97 -19.28
N MET A 142 0.15 -5.77 -18.30
CA MET A 142 0.66 -7.13 -18.02
C MET A 142 2.19 -7.19 -17.83
N LEU A 143 2.79 -6.12 -17.30
CA LEU A 143 4.23 -6.04 -17.03
C LEU A 143 4.57 -6.64 -15.65
N PHE A 144 4.19 -7.89 -15.43
CA PHE A 144 4.35 -8.60 -14.16
C PHE A 144 5.79 -8.67 -13.66
N ARG A 145 6.75 -8.78 -14.58
CA ARG A 145 8.18 -8.80 -14.23
C ARG A 145 8.63 -7.49 -13.59
N THR A 146 8.20 -6.36 -14.15
CA THR A 146 8.54 -5.02 -13.61
C THR A 146 7.96 -4.84 -12.22
N MET A 147 6.72 -5.30 -11.99
CA MET A 147 6.10 -5.27 -10.67
C MET A 147 6.85 -6.12 -9.65
N ALA A 148 7.20 -7.36 -10.02
CA ALA A 148 7.94 -8.24 -9.14
C ALA A 148 9.28 -7.64 -8.72
N ILE A 149 10.06 -7.12 -9.67
CA ILE A 149 11.35 -6.47 -9.39
C ILE A 149 11.17 -5.26 -8.46
N ARG A 150 10.20 -4.40 -8.76
CA ARG A 150 9.92 -3.22 -7.92
C ARG A 150 9.56 -3.61 -6.49
N ASN A 151 8.68 -4.59 -6.30
CA ASN A 151 8.27 -5.04 -4.98
C ASN A 151 9.46 -5.62 -4.20
N ILE A 152 10.28 -6.45 -4.84
CA ILE A 152 11.49 -7.00 -4.22
C ILE A 152 12.43 -5.86 -3.80
N VAL A 153 12.71 -4.91 -4.68
CA VAL A 153 13.58 -3.76 -4.37
C VAL A 153 13.02 -2.94 -3.21
N ALA A 154 11.72 -2.67 -3.21
CA ALA A 154 11.05 -1.93 -2.13
C ALA A 154 11.14 -2.68 -0.79
N SER A 155 10.93 -4.00 -0.80
CA SER A 155 11.01 -4.83 0.41
C SER A 155 12.42 -4.89 0.98
N PHE A 156 13.45 -5.04 0.14
CA PHE A 156 14.84 -4.98 0.56
C PHE A 156 15.24 -3.59 1.09
N SER A 157 14.86 -2.52 0.39
CA SER A 157 15.12 -1.15 0.84
C SER A 157 14.50 -0.88 2.20
N SER A 158 13.26 -1.33 2.41
CA SER A 158 12.58 -1.20 3.70
C SER A 158 13.25 -2.04 4.81
N LEU A 159 13.78 -3.23 4.49
CA LEU A 159 14.51 -4.05 5.46
C LEU A 159 15.81 -3.36 5.88
N ILE A 160 16.57 -2.82 4.92
CA ILE A 160 17.79 -2.06 5.18
C ILE A 160 17.46 -0.84 6.06
N GLY A 161 16.39 -0.12 5.75
CA GLY A 161 15.92 1.01 6.55
C GLY A 161 15.66 0.62 8.01
N ILE A 162 14.96 -0.49 8.26
CA ILE A 162 14.70 -0.98 9.62
C ILE A 162 16.01 -1.32 10.33
N VAL A 163 16.94 -2.02 9.68
CA VAL A 163 18.22 -2.43 10.29
C VAL A 163 19.13 -1.22 10.63
N ILE A 164 19.04 -0.13 9.85
CA ILE A 164 19.82 1.09 10.12
C ILE A 164 19.21 1.90 11.27
N PHE A 165 17.88 1.89 11.42
CA PHE A 165 17.17 2.69 12.43
C PHE A 165 16.91 1.96 13.76
N CYS A 166 17.07 0.63 13.81
CA CYS A 166 17.02 -0.18 15.02
C CYS A 166 18.42 -0.44 15.59
#